data_9956a658df2285a376a9070908a75c3b
#
_entry.id   9956a658df2285a376a9070908a75c3b
#
_cell.length_a   1.000
_cell.length_b   1.000
_cell.length_c   1.000
_cell.angle_alpha   90.00
_cell.angle_beta   90.00
_cell.angle_gamma   90.00
#
_symmetry.space_group_name_H-M   'P 1'
#
loop_
_entity.id
_entity.type
_entity.pdbx_description
1 polymer ?
#
loop_
_entity_poly.entity_id
_entity_poly.type
_entity_poly.pdbx_seq_one_letter_code
_entity_poly.pdbx_strand_id
1 'polypeptide(L)'
;MNVAEFLQDAIVELKDVDESALVPALTFEELALDSLDYVEIQLRIKKKYKVEITPELFSSGQLKNLGDLVAYIETHQPQPAVA
;
A
#
# COMPACT_ATOMS: atom_id res chain seq x y z
N MET A 1 12.37 8.10 4.09
CA MET A 1 11.59 6.91 3.76
C MET A 1 10.67 7.23 2.62
N ASN A 2 10.66 6.43 1.59
CA ASN A 2 9.76 6.68 0.48
C ASN A 2 8.51 5.81 0.61
N VAL A 3 7.56 5.95 -0.29
CA VAL A 3 6.30 5.23 -0.21
C VAL A 3 6.51 3.73 -0.21
N ALA A 4 7.41 3.24 -1.06
CA ALA A 4 7.64 1.80 -1.13
C ALA A 4 8.18 1.24 0.19
N GLU A 5 9.10 1.96 0.80
CA GLU A 5 9.66 1.52 2.09
C GLU A 5 8.60 1.58 3.18
N PHE A 6 7.77 2.60 3.15
CA PHE A 6 6.70 2.72 4.13
C PHE A 6 5.75 1.53 4.03
N LEU A 7 5.38 1.16 2.81
CA LEU A 7 4.47 0.03 2.61
C LEU A 7 5.13 -1.29 3.00
N GLN A 8 6.41 -1.45 2.70
CA GLN A 8 7.12 -2.66 3.09
C GLN A 8 7.11 -2.81 4.60
N ASP A 9 7.40 -1.75 5.33
CA ASP A 9 7.40 -1.80 6.78
C ASP A 9 6.01 -2.13 7.33
N ALA A 10 4.98 -1.52 6.75
CA ALA A 10 3.63 -1.77 7.21
C ALA A 10 3.22 -3.22 6.98
N ILE A 11 3.56 -3.78 5.84
CA ILE A 11 3.17 -5.14 5.52
C ILE A 11 3.95 -6.14 6.35
N VAL A 12 5.22 -5.89 6.58
CA VAL A 12 6.03 -6.77 7.42
C VAL A 12 5.43 -6.84 8.82
N GLU A 13 4.97 -5.71 9.34
CA GLU A 13 4.36 -5.70 10.66
C GLU A 13 3.04 -6.46 10.69
N LEU A 14 2.27 -6.37 9.60
CA LEU A 14 0.96 -6.99 9.60
C LEU A 14 1.00 -8.49 9.29
N LYS A 15 1.88 -8.89 8.40
CA LYS A 15 1.86 -10.27 7.90
C LYS A 15 3.08 -11.09 8.29
N ASP A 16 4.03 -10.50 8.95
CA ASP A 16 5.23 -11.22 9.36
C ASP A 16 5.91 -11.90 8.18
N VAL A 17 6.02 -11.20 7.06
CA VAL A 17 6.69 -11.73 5.89
C VAL A 17 8.07 -11.12 5.76
N ASP A 18 8.93 -11.78 4.98
CA ASP A 18 10.26 -11.30 4.78
C ASP A 18 10.23 -10.07 3.88
N GLU A 19 10.93 -9.02 4.26
CA GLU A 19 10.97 -7.81 3.47
C GLU A 19 11.47 -8.09 2.06
N SER A 20 12.39 -9.02 1.89
CA SER A 20 12.92 -9.32 0.57
C SER A 20 11.88 -9.92 -0.39
N ALA A 21 10.77 -10.40 0.14
CA ALA A 21 9.71 -10.93 -0.70
C ALA A 21 8.78 -9.82 -1.20
N LEU A 22 8.90 -8.61 -0.65
CA LEU A 22 7.98 -7.54 -1.00
C LEU A 22 8.50 -6.75 -2.19
N VAL A 23 8.45 -7.36 -3.36
CA VAL A 23 8.86 -6.70 -4.60
C VAL A 23 7.67 -6.02 -5.24
N PRO A 24 7.88 -5.04 -6.11
CA PRO A 24 6.75 -4.32 -6.71
C PRO A 24 5.77 -5.20 -7.47
N ALA A 25 6.25 -6.29 -8.02
CA ALA A 25 5.38 -7.19 -8.78
C ALA A 25 4.56 -8.12 -7.90
N LEU A 26 4.81 -8.14 -6.58
CA LEU A 26 4.08 -9.03 -5.70
C LEU A 26 2.63 -8.58 -5.62
N THR A 27 1.70 -9.49 -5.88
CA THR A 27 0.29 -9.12 -5.89
C THR A 27 -0.30 -9.22 -4.51
N PHE A 28 -1.38 -8.50 -4.30
CA PHE A 28 -2.07 -8.57 -3.01
C PHE A 28 -2.70 -9.94 -2.81
N GLU A 29 -3.01 -10.62 -3.91
CA GLU A 29 -3.54 -11.96 -3.82
C GLU A 29 -2.49 -12.90 -3.27
N GLU A 30 -1.24 -12.73 -3.70
CA GLU A 30 -0.15 -13.55 -3.19
C GLU A 30 0.13 -13.27 -1.73
N LEU A 31 -0.13 -12.04 -1.28
CA LEU A 31 0.06 -11.69 0.11
C LEU A 31 -1.07 -12.24 0.98
N ALA A 32 -2.17 -12.64 0.37
CA ALA A 32 -3.32 -13.19 1.09
C ALA A 32 -3.83 -12.25 2.18
N LEU A 33 -3.96 -11.00 1.85
CA LEU A 33 -4.45 -10.02 2.82
C LEU A 33 -5.94 -10.21 3.04
N ASP A 34 -6.40 -10.07 4.28
CA ASP A 34 -7.82 -10.16 4.54
C ASP A 34 -8.38 -8.73 4.73
N SER A 35 -9.66 -8.63 5.03
CA SER A 35 -10.31 -7.32 5.13
C SER A 35 -9.67 -6.43 6.18
N LEU A 36 -9.28 -7.00 7.30
CA LEU A 36 -8.66 -6.22 8.37
C LEU A 36 -7.29 -5.72 7.97
N ASP A 37 -6.55 -6.53 7.23
CA ASP A 37 -5.23 -6.12 6.74
C ASP A 37 -5.38 -4.93 5.78
N TYR A 38 -6.36 -4.99 4.89
CA TYR A 38 -6.58 -3.88 3.97
C TYR A 38 -6.95 -2.60 4.72
N VAL A 39 -7.82 -2.72 5.71
CA VAL A 39 -8.24 -1.57 6.49
C VAL A 39 -7.04 -0.95 7.23
N GLU A 40 -6.20 -1.79 7.79
CA GLU A 40 -5.02 -1.30 8.50
C GLU A 40 -4.08 -0.54 7.56
N ILE A 41 -3.83 -1.11 6.38
CA ILE A 41 -2.96 -0.47 5.40
C ILE A 41 -3.58 0.86 4.94
N GLN A 42 -4.88 0.87 4.70
CA GLN A 42 -5.57 2.08 4.27
C GLN A 42 -5.43 3.18 5.33
N LEU A 43 -5.60 2.83 6.59
CA LEU A 43 -5.50 3.80 7.66
C LEU A 43 -4.08 4.36 7.78
N ARG A 44 -3.09 3.52 7.65
CA ARG A 44 -1.71 3.96 7.73
C ARG A 44 -1.36 4.91 6.58
N ILE A 45 -1.84 4.60 5.38
CA ILE A 45 -1.60 5.44 4.22
C ILE A 45 -2.29 6.78 4.39
N LYS A 46 -3.54 6.77 4.86
CA LYS A 46 -4.29 8.00 5.04
C LYS A 46 -3.62 8.89 6.08
N LYS A 47 -3.12 8.29 7.16
CA LYS A 47 -2.48 9.05 8.16
C LYS A 47 -1.18 9.66 7.70
N LYS A 48 -0.39 8.92 6.94
CA LYS A 48 0.93 9.36 6.52
C LYS A 48 0.89 10.26 5.30
N TYR A 49 0.13 9.87 4.29
CA TYR A 49 0.15 10.55 3.00
C TYR A 49 -1.13 11.31 2.67
N LYS A 50 -2.14 11.17 3.48
CA LYS A 50 -3.44 11.82 3.25
C LYS A 50 -4.10 11.34 1.95
N VAL A 51 -3.80 10.11 1.57
CA VAL A 51 -4.40 9.51 0.39
C VAL A 51 -5.43 8.50 0.83
N GLU A 52 -6.64 8.58 0.25
CA GLU A 52 -7.70 7.68 0.63
C GLU A 52 -7.72 6.49 -0.32
N ILE A 53 -7.58 5.30 0.21
CA ILE A 53 -7.61 4.08 -0.58
C ILE A 53 -8.89 3.35 -0.20
N THR A 54 -9.66 2.91 -1.18
CA THR A 54 -10.91 2.20 -0.89
C THR A 54 -10.79 0.74 -1.28
N PRO A 55 -11.59 -0.15 -0.69
CA PRO A 55 -11.54 -1.56 -1.06
C PRO A 55 -11.85 -1.79 -2.53
N GLU A 56 -12.63 -0.89 -3.13
CA GLU A 56 -12.96 -1.05 -4.53
C GLU A 56 -11.75 -0.97 -5.43
N LEU A 57 -10.73 -0.23 -5.05
CA LEU A 57 -9.52 -0.13 -5.86
C LEU A 57 -8.84 -1.49 -5.99
N PHE A 58 -8.93 -2.31 -4.95
CA PHE A 58 -8.34 -3.63 -5.01
C PHE A 58 -9.27 -4.60 -5.76
N SER A 59 -10.55 -4.55 -5.51
CA SER A 59 -11.47 -5.50 -6.12
C SER A 59 -11.68 -5.22 -7.60
N SER A 60 -11.55 -3.97 -8.02
CA SER A 60 -11.72 -3.63 -9.43
C SER A 60 -10.49 -3.95 -10.27
N GLY A 61 -9.39 -4.28 -9.63
CA GLY A 61 -8.18 -4.59 -10.38
C GLY A 61 -7.30 -3.39 -10.68
N GLN A 62 -7.64 -2.22 -10.17
CA GLN A 62 -6.79 -1.06 -10.38
C GLN A 62 -5.50 -1.19 -9.59
N LEU A 63 -5.55 -1.77 -8.41
CA LEU A 63 -4.37 -1.97 -7.59
C LEU A 63 -4.17 -3.47 -7.46
N LYS A 64 -3.31 -4.04 -8.29
CA LYS A 64 -3.08 -5.46 -8.29
C LYS A 64 -1.86 -5.86 -7.50
N ASN A 65 -0.83 -5.05 -7.50
CA ASN A 65 0.42 -5.39 -6.82
C ASN A 65 0.95 -4.19 -6.05
N LEU A 66 2.06 -4.39 -5.37
CA LEU A 66 2.63 -3.33 -4.56
C LEU A 66 3.04 -2.12 -5.39
N GLY A 67 3.56 -2.36 -6.58
CA GLY A 67 3.97 -1.26 -7.45
C GLY A 67 2.78 -0.39 -7.84
N ASP A 68 1.63 -1.00 -8.09
CA ASP A 68 0.42 -0.24 -8.42
C ASP A 68 0.02 0.64 -7.24
N LEU A 69 0.09 0.11 -6.02
CA LEU A 69 -0.28 0.87 -4.85
C LEU A 69 0.69 2.02 -4.61
N VAL A 70 1.97 1.77 -4.77
CA VAL A 70 2.98 2.83 -4.62
C VAL A 70 2.70 3.94 -5.63
N ALA A 71 2.46 3.59 -6.88
CA ALA A 71 2.21 4.58 -7.91
C ALA A 71 0.93 5.38 -7.64
N TYR A 72 -0.09 4.70 -7.14
CA TYR A 72 -1.35 5.37 -6.81
C TYR A 72 -1.12 6.41 -5.72
N ILE A 73 -0.40 6.03 -4.66
CA ILE A 73 -0.15 6.95 -3.56
C ILE A 73 0.66 8.15 -4.04
N GLU A 74 1.70 7.89 -4.81
CA GLU A 74 2.56 8.97 -5.29
C GLU A 74 1.80 9.93 -6.20
N THR A 75 0.86 9.42 -6.98
CA THR A 75 0.09 10.24 -7.89
C THR A 75 -1.00 11.02 -7.18
N HIS A 76 -1.54 10.46 -6.09
CA HIS A 76 -2.70 11.07 -5.45
C HIS A 76 -2.39 11.81 -4.15
N GLN A 77 -1.14 12.00 -3.81
CA GLN A 77 -0.80 12.77 -2.63
C GLN A 77 -1.33 14.19 -2.81
N PRO A 78 -2.04 14.70 -1.85
CA PRO A 78 -2.68 15.99 -2.00
C PRO A 78 -1.70 17.14 -2.20
N GLN A 79 -0.53 17.08 -1.78
CA GLN A 79 0.29 18.19 -1.90
C GLN A 79 1.69 17.87 -1.76
N PRO A 80 2.47 18.25 -2.61
CA PRO A 80 3.83 18.03 -2.56
C PRO A 80 4.31 18.86 -1.46
N ALA A 81 4.88 18.26 -0.64
CA ALA A 81 5.28 18.97 0.41
C ALA A 81 6.13 20.06 0.15
N VAL A 82 6.55 20.25 -0.81
CA VAL A 82 7.36 21.19 -1.06
C VAL A 82 6.99 22.17 -1.23
N ALA A 83 6.92 22.54 -0.92
CA ALA A 83 6.54 23.70 -1.11
C ALA A 83 7.51 24.31 -1.58
#